data_cdf5d18b825f58a476873d1778414eb7
#
_entry.id   cdf5d18b825f58a476873d1778414eb7
#
_cell.length_a   1.000
_cell.length_b   1.000
_cell.length_c   1.000
_cell.angle_alpha   90.00
_cell.angle_beta   90.00
_cell.angle_gamma   90.00
#
_symmetry.space_group_name_H-M   'P 1'
#
loop_
_entity.id
_entity.type
_entity.pdbx_description
1 polymer ?
#
loop_
_entity_poly.entity_id
_entity_poly.type
_entity_poly.pdbx_seq_one_letter_code
_entity_poly.pdbx_strand_id
1 'polypeptide(L)'
;MKVTKQTFATFTRKKVPLANTIHHSSFIYNQFKKFNLCKSYSNRVINHLMSILISIFISGYDGKNTDFAKNSSCHRTTIAHFLNSGKWDDPLLADTLKRSVIEIIYSEAARTGKPVFCIVDDTIASKTKPSSRALHPIEDAYFHQSHLKGKQDYGHQAVSVMLSCNGIVLNYAFVLYNKAISKIDIVQDIAKELPTPPVQSYFLCDCWYVSEKIINTFAVQGFHTIGALKTNRLLYPSGMKKKLSELAAELSVTHKNFDLVTVKGRNYYVYRYEGNLNGIENAIVLFSYPEKAFGKPKALRAFLCMDVSLSTNEILDNYVCRWPIEVFFRQCKDKLALDSYQIRSAQGIRRYWLIMSFAHYMCVVETGEVCPFETGYHKISDIIQMEKYLTLYQCARECNDFDSFVKVVA
;
A
#
# COMPACT_ATOMS: atom_id res chain seq x y z
N MET A 1 43.16 -28.84 8.12
CA MET A 1 43.03 -29.42 6.76
C MET A 1 43.49 -28.36 5.77
N LYS A 2 44.64 -28.53 5.08
CA LYS A 2 45.08 -27.58 4.04
C LYS A 2 44.24 -27.87 2.79
N VAL A 3 43.24 -27.00 2.51
CA VAL A 3 42.52 -27.01 1.25
C VAL A 3 43.50 -26.54 0.19
N THR A 4 43.90 -27.40 -0.73
CA THR A 4 44.87 -27.08 -1.77
C THR A 4 44.21 -26.09 -2.76
N LYS A 5 44.99 -25.13 -3.31
CA LYS A 5 44.55 -24.17 -4.32
C LYS A 5 43.82 -24.79 -5.52
N GLN A 6 44.08 -26.06 -5.83
CA GLN A 6 43.45 -26.81 -6.91
C GLN A 6 41.96 -27.11 -6.65
N THR A 7 41.58 -27.39 -5.39
CA THR A 7 40.20 -27.65 -4.99
C THR A 7 39.33 -26.37 -5.13
N PHE A 8 39.91 -25.22 -4.82
CA PHE A 8 39.23 -23.93 -4.98
C PHE A 8 39.00 -23.52 -6.42
N ALA A 9 39.99 -23.80 -7.32
CA ALA A 9 39.89 -23.44 -8.75
C ALA A 9 38.86 -24.27 -9.52
N THR A 10 38.67 -25.54 -9.11
CA THR A 10 37.61 -26.40 -9.69
C THR A 10 36.21 -26.00 -9.23
N PHE A 11 36.11 -25.46 -8.02
CA PHE A 11 34.83 -25.04 -7.43
C PHE A 11 34.26 -23.77 -8.08
N THR A 12 35.10 -22.80 -8.45
CA THR A 12 34.69 -21.56 -9.09
C THR A 12 34.20 -21.75 -10.54
N ARG A 13 34.49 -22.88 -11.17
CA ARG A 13 34.06 -23.17 -12.56
C ARG A 13 32.68 -23.82 -12.68
N LYS A 14 32.19 -24.51 -11.64
CA LYS A 14 30.79 -24.97 -11.60
C LYS A 14 29.99 -23.92 -10.82
N LYS A 15 29.23 -23.07 -11.52
CA LYS A 15 28.18 -22.24 -10.90
C LYS A 15 27.14 -23.21 -10.35
N VAL A 16 27.34 -23.66 -9.12
CA VAL A 16 26.32 -24.38 -8.36
C VAL A 16 25.32 -23.34 -7.92
N PRO A 17 24.06 -23.40 -8.38
CA PRO A 17 23.04 -22.50 -7.88
C PRO A 17 22.74 -22.92 -6.44
N LEU A 18 23.36 -22.30 -5.48
CA LEU A 18 23.00 -22.37 -4.04
C LEU A 18 21.54 -21.91 -3.78
N ALA A 19 20.77 -21.76 -4.83
CA ALA A 19 19.50 -21.10 -4.83
C ALA A 19 18.34 -21.97 -4.33
N ASN A 20 18.45 -23.29 -4.40
CA ASN A 20 17.31 -24.20 -4.15
C ASN A 20 17.21 -24.68 -2.70
N THR A 21 17.97 -24.13 -1.76
CA THR A 21 18.13 -24.69 -0.43
C THR A 21 17.07 -24.30 0.57
N ILE A 22 16.23 -23.29 0.30
CA ILE A 22 15.13 -22.96 1.20
C ILE A 22 13.81 -23.04 0.45
N HIS A 23 13.10 -24.12 0.71
CA HIS A 23 11.71 -24.26 0.29
C HIS A 23 10.73 -23.98 1.43
N HIS A 24 11.23 -23.80 2.66
CA HIS A 24 10.42 -23.67 3.86
C HIS A 24 11.02 -22.63 4.82
N SER A 25 10.19 -21.72 5.29
CA SER A 25 10.48 -20.82 6.42
C SER A 25 9.51 -21.10 7.55
N SER A 26 10.03 -21.45 8.70
CA SER A 26 9.23 -21.69 9.91
C SER A 26 8.52 -20.43 10.36
N PHE A 27 9.15 -19.26 10.20
CA PHE A 27 8.56 -17.97 10.50
C PHE A 27 7.31 -17.73 9.65
N ILE A 28 7.41 -17.81 8.31
CA ILE A 28 6.29 -17.61 7.39
C ILE A 28 5.21 -18.67 7.61
N TYR A 29 5.59 -19.93 7.84
CA TYR A 29 4.64 -21.00 8.11
C TYR A 29 3.83 -20.73 9.38
N ASN A 30 4.46 -20.20 10.43
CA ASN A 30 3.78 -19.81 11.66
C ASN A 30 2.79 -18.65 11.43
N GLN A 31 3.09 -17.71 10.52
CA GLN A 31 2.11 -16.69 10.10
C GLN A 31 0.89 -17.35 9.46
N PHE A 32 1.06 -18.30 8.53
CA PHE A 32 -0.07 -19.03 7.94
C PHE A 32 -0.89 -19.79 8.99
N LYS A 33 -0.27 -20.37 10.01
CA LYS A 33 -0.99 -21.01 11.13
C LYS A 33 -1.79 -19.98 11.94
N LYS A 34 -1.18 -18.83 12.27
CA LYS A 34 -1.82 -17.74 13.01
C LYS A 34 -3.09 -17.25 12.32
N PHE A 35 -3.06 -17.19 10.99
CA PHE A 35 -4.22 -16.84 10.16
C PHE A 35 -5.14 -18.03 9.84
N ASN A 36 -4.92 -19.21 10.41
CA ASN A 36 -5.66 -20.44 10.09
C ASN A 36 -5.62 -20.87 8.61
N LEU A 37 -4.73 -20.31 7.79
CA LEU A 37 -4.62 -20.62 6.36
C LEU A 37 -4.19 -22.06 6.11
N CYS A 38 -3.38 -22.65 7.00
CA CYS A 38 -2.95 -24.06 6.90
C CYS A 38 -4.11 -25.06 7.02
N LYS A 39 -5.26 -24.66 7.58
CA LYS A 39 -6.46 -25.51 7.65
C LYS A 39 -7.31 -25.41 6.38
N SER A 40 -7.24 -24.28 5.69
CA SER A 40 -8.08 -23.95 4.55
C SER A 40 -7.39 -24.22 3.20
N TYR A 41 -6.08 -24.08 3.15
CA TYR A 41 -5.30 -24.30 1.94
C TYR A 41 -4.59 -25.66 1.93
N SER A 42 -4.51 -26.25 0.73
CA SER A 42 -3.67 -27.43 0.53
C SER A 42 -2.19 -27.11 0.73
N ASN A 43 -1.38 -28.10 1.08
CA ASN A 43 0.08 -27.96 1.22
C ASN A 43 0.73 -27.37 -0.05
N ARG A 44 0.20 -27.68 -1.24
CA ARG A 44 0.69 -27.10 -2.51
C ARG A 44 0.51 -25.59 -2.55
N VAL A 45 -0.66 -25.08 -2.16
CA VAL A 45 -0.94 -23.62 -2.12
C VAL A 45 -0.03 -22.95 -1.09
N ILE A 46 0.06 -23.53 0.12
CA ILE A 46 0.96 -23.03 1.18
C ILE A 46 2.40 -22.94 0.70
N ASN A 47 2.91 -23.99 0.03
CA ASN A 47 4.28 -24.01 -0.49
C ASN A 47 4.53 -22.93 -1.57
N HIS A 48 3.57 -22.71 -2.46
CA HIS A 48 3.70 -21.65 -3.48
C HIS A 48 3.66 -20.24 -2.86
N LEU A 49 2.74 -19.99 -1.93
CA LEU A 49 2.68 -18.72 -1.17
C LEU A 49 3.98 -18.50 -0.40
N MET A 50 4.49 -19.54 0.26
CA MET A 50 5.76 -19.50 1.00
C MET A 50 6.93 -19.16 0.10
N SER A 51 7.04 -19.81 -1.07
CA SER A 51 8.13 -19.54 -2.04
C SER A 51 8.13 -18.10 -2.52
N ILE A 52 6.94 -17.51 -2.76
CA ILE A 52 6.81 -16.11 -3.17
C ILE A 52 7.21 -15.18 -2.02
N LEU A 53 6.72 -15.44 -0.80
CA LEU A 53 7.04 -14.61 0.37
C LEU A 53 8.53 -14.69 0.75
N ILE A 54 9.13 -15.87 0.75
CA ILE A 54 10.59 -16.03 0.96
C ILE A 54 11.34 -15.17 -0.06
N SER A 55 10.93 -15.21 -1.34
CA SER A 55 11.60 -14.45 -2.40
C SER A 55 11.52 -12.95 -2.19
N ILE A 56 10.39 -12.45 -1.69
CA ILE A 56 10.20 -11.02 -1.39
C ILE A 56 11.20 -10.53 -0.33
N PHE A 57 11.54 -11.37 0.64
CA PHE A 57 12.44 -11.00 1.75
C PHE A 57 13.91 -11.34 1.50
N ILE A 58 14.25 -12.00 0.39
CA ILE A 58 15.64 -12.32 0.05
C ILE A 58 16.26 -11.16 -0.76
N SER A 59 17.52 -10.86 -0.48
CA SER A 59 18.29 -9.85 -1.22
C SER A 59 18.33 -10.15 -2.72
N GLY A 60 18.15 -9.11 -3.54
CA GLY A 60 18.15 -9.21 -5.01
C GLY A 60 16.79 -9.61 -5.59
N TYR A 61 15.73 -9.55 -4.83
CA TYR A 61 14.37 -9.69 -5.34
C TYR A 61 14.01 -8.56 -6.31
N ASP A 62 13.51 -8.93 -7.51
CA ASP A 62 13.23 -8.01 -8.62
C ASP A 62 11.82 -8.28 -9.23
N GLY A 63 10.97 -9.02 -8.53
CA GLY A 63 9.58 -9.28 -8.93
C GLY A 63 9.41 -10.23 -10.12
N LYS A 64 10.42 -11.02 -10.45
CA LYS A 64 10.38 -11.96 -11.58
C LYS A 64 9.93 -13.35 -11.14
N ASN A 65 9.19 -14.07 -12.00
CA ASN A 65 8.83 -15.46 -11.75
C ASN A 65 10.06 -16.38 -11.54
N THR A 66 11.21 -16.00 -12.11
CA THR A 66 12.49 -16.69 -11.88
C THR A 66 12.99 -16.54 -10.46
N ASP A 67 12.71 -15.42 -9.81
CA ASP A 67 13.12 -15.19 -8.42
C ASP A 67 12.29 -16.07 -7.46
N PHE A 68 10.99 -16.20 -7.72
CA PHE A 68 10.14 -17.14 -6.98
C PHE A 68 10.60 -18.60 -7.15
N ALA A 69 10.99 -18.99 -8.36
CA ALA A 69 11.45 -20.35 -8.65
C ALA A 69 12.76 -20.71 -7.96
N LYS A 70 13.64 -19.73 -7.71
CA LYS A 70 14.89 -19.94 -6.96
C LYS A 70 14.65 -20.44 -5.52
N ASN A 71 13.51 -20.11 -4.95
CA ASN A 71 13.12 -20.47 -3.58
C ASN A 71 11.95 -21.47 -3.57
N SER A 72 11.83 -22.29 -4.60
CA SER A 72 10.78 -23.28 -4.78
C SER A 72 11.35 -24.59 -5.34
N SER A 73 10.77 -25.72 -4.94
CA SER A 73 11.01 -27.02 -5.61
C SER A 73 10.36 -27.10 -7.01
N CYS A 74 9.63 -26.06 -7.42
CA CYS A 74 8.87 -26.05 -8.65
C CYS A 74 9.54 -25.18 -9.73
N HIS A 75 9.37 -25.57 -11.00
CA HIS A 75 9.79 -24.76 -12.12
C HIS A 75 9.02 -23.41 -12.18
N ARG A 76 9.66 -22.37 -12.74
CA ARG A 76 9.07 -21.03 -12.88
C ARG A 76 7.69 -20.99 -13.53
N THR A 77 7.40 -21.91 -14.46
CA THR A 77 6.10 -22.01 -15.13
C THR A 77 5.00 -22.47 -14.20
N THR A 78 5.32 -23.31 -13.20
CA THR A 78 4.37 -23.74 -12.18
C THR A 78 3.98 -22.58 -11.28
N ILE A 79 4.94 -21.76 -10.87
CA ILE A 79 4.65 -20.54 -10.08
C ILE A 79 3.85 -19.53 -10.90
N ALA A 80 4.23 -19.33 -12.16
CA ALA A 80 3.46 -18.48 -13.08
C ALA A 80 2.01 -18.98 -13.24
N HIS A 81 1.81 -20.29 -13.42
CA HIS A 81 0.48 -20.91 -13.47
C HIS A 81 -0.29 -20.70 -12.15
N PHE A 82 0.36 -20.86 -10.99
CA PHE A 82 -0.27 -20.64 -9.69
C PHE A 82 -0.83 -19.22 -9.55
N LEU A 83 -0.07 -18.21 -9.98
CA LEU A 83 -0.53 -16.82 -9.97
C LEU A 83 -1.61 -16.56 -11.02
N ASN A 84 -1.41 -17.02 -12.27
CA ASN A 84 -2.26 -16.62 -13.40
C ASN A 84 -3.59 -17.38 -13.47
N SER A 85 -3.59 -18.69 -13.18
CA SER A 85 -4.74 -19.58 -13.43
C SER A 85 -4.88 -20.70 -12.40
N GLY A 86 -4.02 -20.78 -11.41
CA GLY A 86 -4.11 -21.79 -10.36
C GLY A 86 -5.44 -21.70 -9.60
N LYS A 87 -6.02 -22.85 -9.29
CA LYS A 87 -7.27 -22.92 -8.51
C LYS A 87 -6.94 -22.88 -7.03
N TRP A 88 -7.02 -21.71 -6.43
CA TRP A 88 -6.91 -21.48 -4.99
C TRP A 88 -7.78 -20.29 -4.58
N ASP A 89 -8.22 -20.29 -3.36
CA ASP A 89 -9.15 -19.29 -2.81
C ASP A 89 -8.39 -18.01 -2.40
N ASP A 90 -8.04 -17.17 -3.36
CA ASP A 90 -7.42 -15.87 -3.07
C ASP A 90 -8.36 -14.90 -2.32
N PRO A 91 -9.70 -14.91 -2.49
CA PRO A 91 -10.62 -14.16 -1.64
C PRO A 91 -10.46 -14.47 -0.14
N LEU A 92 -10.28 -15.74 0.23
CA LEU A 92 -10.06 -16.11 1.64
C LEU A 92 -8.85 -15.40 2.26
N LEU A 93 -7.73 -15.30 1.53
CA LEU A 93 -6.55 -14.55 2.01
C LEU A 93 -6.86 -13.06 2.15
N ALA A 94 -7.57 -12.48 1.18
CA ALA A 94 -7.97 -11.07 1.20
C ALA A 94 -8.89 -10.76 2.40
N ASP A 95 -9.91 -11.58 2.63
CA ASP A 95 -10.87 -11.41 3.73
C ASP A 95 -10.20 -11.60 5.11
N THR A 96 -9.27 -12.56 5.18
CA THR A 96 -8.52 -12.80 6.41
C THR A 96 -7.61 -11.62 6.72
N LEU A 97 -6.94 -11.05 5.73
CA LEU A 97 -6.12 -9.86 5.89
C LEU A 97 -6.97 -8.65 6.31
N LYS A 98 -8.11 -8.39 5.63
CA LYS A 98 -9.03 -7.31 5.98
C LYS A 98 -9.50 -7.41 7.43
N ARG A 99 -9.93 -8.60 7.87
CA ARG A 99 -10.37 -8.82 9.27
C ARG A 99 -9.27 -8.51 10.27
N SER A 100 -8.05 -8.98 10.02
CA SER A 100 -6.91 -8.73 10.91
C SER A 100 -6.54 -7.25 10.97
N VAL A 101 -6.63 -6.52 9.84
CA VAL A 101 -6.42 -5.07 9.81
C VAL A 101 -7.46 -4.34 10.66
N ILE A 102 -8.75 -4.69 10.52
CA ILE A 102 -9.83 -4.13 11.33
C ILE A 102 -9.60 -4.42 12.81
N GLU A 103 -9.30 -5.68 13.17
CA GLU A 103 -9.07 -6.08 14.55
C GLU A 103 -7.97 -5.26 15.21
N ILE A 104 -6.82 -5.11 14.56
CA ILE A 104 -5.69 -4.36 15.11
C ILE A 104 -6.02 -2.87 15.24
N ILE A 105 -6.52 -2.26 14.17
CA ILE A 105 -6.75 -0.81 14.13
C ILE A 105 -7.89 -0.41 15.07
N TYR A 106 -9.00 -1.17 15.11
CA TYR A 106 -10.15 -0.85 15.94
C TYR A 106 -9.90 -1.16 17.42
N SER A 107 -9.14 -2.21 17.74
CA SER A 107 -8.71 -2.48 19.11
C SER A 107 -7.79 -1.37 19.63
N GLU A 108 -6.88 -0.86 18.78
CA GLU A 108 -6.03 0.27 19.17
C GLU A 108 -6.84 1.57 19.36
N ALA A 109 -7.83 1.81 18.51
CA ALA A 109 -8.73 2.95 18.65
C ALA A 109 -9.57 2.88 19.93
N ALA A 110 -10.15 1.72 20.22
CA ALA A 110 -10.92 1.49 21.45
C ALA A 110 -10.04 1.63 22.68
N ARG A 111 -8.79 1.15 22.63
CA ARG A 111 -7.84 1.24 23.75
C ARG A 111 -7.36 2.66 24.04
N THR A 112 -7.16 3.48 22.98
CA THR A 112 -6.50 4.80 23.09
C THR A 112 -7.48 5.97 23.04
N GLY A 113 -8.71 5.75 22.57
CA GLY A 113 -9.66 6.82 22.25
C GLY A 113 -9.26 7.67 21.03
N LYS A 114 -8.19 7.31 20.33
CA LYS A 114 -7.69 8.06 19.15
C LYS A 114 -8.48 7.70 17.90
N PRO A 115 -8.69 8.66 16.97
CA PRO A 115 -9.47 8.43 15.77
C PRO A 115 -8.86 7.38 14.85
N VAL A 116 -9.70 6.66 14.14
CA VAL A 116 -9.31 5.87 12.99
C VAL A 116 -9.32 6.76 11.75
N PHE A 117 -8.26 6.72 10.98
CA PHE A 117 -8.18 7.36 9.68
C PHE A 117 -8.30 6.30 8.58
N CYS A 118 -9.34 6.41 7.76
CA CYS A 118 -9.45 5.67 6.51
C CYS A 118 -8.88 6.53 5.38
N ILE A 119 -7.77 6.10 4.80
CA ILE A 119 -6.99 6.90 3.83
C ILE A 119 -7.12 6.26 2.46
N VAL A 120 -7.49 7.06 1.45
CA VAL A 120 -7.61 6.59 0.06
C VAL A 120 -6.72 7.41 -0.86
N ASP A 121 -5.98 6.70 -1.71
CA ASP A 121 -5.22 7.28 -2.81
C ASP A 121 -4.96 6.23 -3.89
N ASP A 122 -4.42 6.62 -5.03
CA ASP A 122 -4.03 5.72 -6.09
C ASP A 122 -2.57 5.89 -6.52
N THR A 123 -1.98 4.81 -7.07
CA THR A 123 -0.62 4.84 -7.58
C THR A 123 -0.52 4.12 -8.92
N ILE A 124 0.46 4.52 -9.73
CA ILE A 124 0.77 3.86 -10.99
C ILE A 124 2.01 2.97 -10.81
N ALA A 125 1.84 1.69 -11.13
CA ALA A 125 2.93 0.74 -11.33
C ALA A 125 3.36 0.82 -12.80
N SER A 126 4.37 1.64 -13.08
CA SER A 126 4.83 1.94 -14.44
C SER A 126 5.36 0.70 -15.15
N LYS A 127 5.02 0.56 -16.43
CA LYS A 127 5.47 -0.55 -17.30
C LYS A 127 5.92 -0.04 -18.65
N THR A 128 6.83 -0.75 -19.28
CA THR A 128 7.15 -0.53 -20.70
C THR A 128 6.01 -1.08 -21.54
N LYS A 129 5.43 -0.24 -22.41
CA LYS A 129 4.38 -0.69 -23.31
C LYS A 129 4.95 -1.74 -24.28
N PRO A 130 4.36 -2.95 -24.38
CA PRO A 130 4.77 -3.94 -25.35
C PRO A 130 4.64 -3.43 -26.79
N SER A 131 5.44 -3.98 -27.69
CA SER A 131 5.27 -3.77 -29.14
C SER A 131 3.86 -4.18 -29.56
N SER A 132 3.32 -3.52 -30.58
CA SER A 132 2.03 -3.89 -31.21
C SER A 132 2.00 -5.32 -31.76
N ARG A 133 3.18 -5.92 -31.99
CA ARG A 133 3.35 -7.32 -32.45
C ARG A 133 3.43 -8.32 -31.30
N ALA A 134 3.32 -7.88 -30.04
CA ALA A 134 3.39 -8.79 -28.89
C ALA A 134 2.19 -9.72 -28.88
N LEU A 135 2.42 -11.04 -28.86
CA LEU A 135 1.38 -12.07 -28.81
C LEU A 135 0.56 -12.02 -27.52
N HIS A 136 1.18 -11.56 -26.43
CA HIS A 136 0.57 -11.45 -25.11
C HIS A 136 0.71 -10.02 -24.59
N PRO A 137 -0.30 -9.17 -24.74
CA PRO A 137 -0.32 -7.83 -24.15
C PRO A 137 -0.30 -7.93 -22.63
N ILE A 138 -0.03 -6.80 -21.97
CA ILE A 138 -0.19 -6.71 -20.52
C ILE A 138 -1.67 -6.37 -20.26
N GLU A 139 -2.39 -7.28 -19.62
CA GLU A 139 -3.81 -7.10 -19.28
C GLU A 139 -3.99 -5.97 -18.27
N ASP A 140 -5.07 -5.20 -18.40
CA ASP A 140 -5.44 -4.08 -17.54
C ASP A 140 -4.34 -2.99 -17.38
N ALA A 141 -3.37 -2.92 -18.31
CA ALA A 141 -2.39 -1.85 -18.37
C ALA A 141 -2.84 -0.77 -19.37
N TYR A 142 -2.85 0.47 -18.92
CA TYR A 142 -3.33 1.61 -19.71
C TYR A 142 -2.39 2.81 -19.56
N PHE A 143 -2.60 3.84 -20.40
CA PHE A 143 -2.03 5.16 -20.16
C PHE A 143 -2.86 5.90 -19.10
N HIS A 144 -2.16 6.40 -18.09
CA HIS A 144 -2.70 7.20 -17.00
C HIS A 144 -1.98 8.54 -16.93
N GLN A 145 -2.69 9.60 -16.53
CA GLN A 145 -2.05 10.89 -16.28
C GLN A 145 -1.25 10.79 -14.97
N SER A 146 0.06 10.91 -15.07
CA SER A 146 0.95 10.96 -13.89
C SER A 146 1.24 12.40 -13.52
N HIS A 147 0.75 12.84 -12.36
CA HIS A 147 1.07 14.17 -11.84
C HIS A 147 2.54 14.29 -11.45
N LEU A 148 3.15 13.20 -10.96
CA LEU A 148 4.57 13.16 -10.59
C LEU A 148 5.49 13.33 -11.80
N LYS A 149 5.15 12.70 -12.94
CA LYS A 149 5.95 12.78 -14.16
C LYS A 149 5.54 13.93 -15.08
N GLY A 150 4.43 14.60 -14.77
CA GLY A 150 3.87 15.66 -15.64
C GLY A 150 3.44 15.17 -17.04
N LYS A 151 3.33 13.87 -17.27
CA LYS A 151 3.00 13.24 -18.55
C LYS A 151 2.20 11.95 -18.37
N GLN A 152 1.72 11.41 -19.48
CA GLN A 152 1.11 10.08 -19.46
C GLN A 152 2.15 8.99 -19.16
N ASP A 153 1.78 8.05 -18.29
CA ASP A 153 2.57 6.90 -17.90
C ASP A 153 1.78 5.62 -18.19
N TYR A 154 2.43 4.65 -18.85
CA TYR A 154 1.81 3.37 -19.18
C TYR A 154 2.06 2.38 -18.04
N GLY A 155 1.02 1.71 -17.59
CA GLY A 155 1.13 0.71 -16.54
C GLY A 155 -0.20 0.35 -15.90
N HIS A 156 -0.13 -0.31 -14.75
CA HIS A 156 -1.29 -0.61 -13.93
C HIS A 156 -1.52 0.51 -12.93
N GLN A 157 -2.78 0.85 -12.70
CA GLN A 157 -3.14 1.76 -11.62
C GLN A 157 -3.82 0.98 -10.50
N ALA A 158 -3.36 1.19 -9.28
CA ALA A 158 -3.93 0.61 -8.08
C ALA A 158 -4.66 1.68 -7.28
N VAL A 159 -5.87 1.35 -6.82
CA VAL A 159 -6.58 2.10 -5.77
C VAL A 159 -6.27 1.43 -4.44
N SER A 160 -5.76 2.20 -3.50
CA SER A 160 -5.41 1.71 -2.15
C SER A 160 -6.31 2.34 -1.10
N VAL A 161 -6.77 1.52 -0.17
CA VAL A 161 -7.44 1.93 1.06
C VAL A 161 -6.60 1.46 2.24
N MET A 162 -6.21 2.39 3.10
CA MET A 162 -5.45 2.11 4.31
C MET A 162 -6.24 2.51 5.54
N LEU A 163 -6.05 1.77 6.62
CA LEU A 163 -6.53 2.17 7.93
C LEU A 163 -5.34 2.54 8.83
N SER A 164 -5.52 3.60 9.60
CA SER A 164 -4.48 4.07 10.51
C SER A 164 -5.08 4.51 11.83
N CYS A 165 -4.42 4.18 12.95
CA CYS A 165 -4.73 4.67 14.28
C CYS A 165 -3.45 4.72 15.11
N ASN A 166 -3.23 5.82 15.83
CA ASN A 166 -2.12 5.98 16.78
C ASN A 166 -0.73 5.59 16.20
N GLY A 167 -0.46 5.92 14.93
CA GLY A 167 0.81 5.61 14.25
C GLY A 167 0.89 4.21 13.63
N ILE A 168 -0.07 3.32 13.91
CA ILE A 168 -0.21 2.05 13.19
C ILE A 168 -0.85 2.34 11.85
N VAL A 169 -0.27 1.83 10.76
CA VAL A 169 -0.75 2.05 9.39
C VAL A 169 -0.75 0.73 8.64
N LEU A 170 -1.93 0.26 8.22
CA LEU A 170 -2.10 -1.03 7.56
C LEU A 170 -2.92 -0.89 6.27
N ASN A 171 -2.53 -1.62 5.23
CA ASN A 171 -3.30 -1.68 3.99
C ASN A 171 -4.53 -2.57 4.18
N TYR A 172 -5.72 -2.01 3.96
CA TYR A 172 -7.01 -2.70 4.03
C TYR A 172 -7.41 -3.31 2.68
N ALA A 173 -7.20 -2.56 1.59
CA ALA A 173 -7.50 -3.00 0.24
C ALA A 173 -6.52 -2.40 -0.78
N PHE A 174 -6.13 -3.21 -1.77
CA PHE A 174 -5.27 -2.79 -2.87
C PHE A 174 -5.82 -3.36 -4.18
N VAL A 175 -6.53 -2.53 -4.95
CA VAL A 175 -7.38 -2.96 -6.07
C VAL A 175 -6.81 -2.53 -7.41
N LEU A 176 -6.65 -3.47 -8.35
CA LEU A 176 -6.28 -3.19 -9.73
C LEU A 176 -7.41 -2.45 -10.44
N TYR A 177 -7.14 -1.23 -10.89
CA TYR A 177 -8.07 -0.44 -11.68
C TYR A 177 -8.02 -0.83 -13.16
N ASN A 178 -9.15 -1.29 -13.69
CA ASN A 178 -9.26 -1.81 -15.05
C ASN A 178 -10.12 -0.95 -16.01
N LYS A 179 -10.54 0.24 -15.57
CA LYS A 179 -11.43 1.16 -16.28
C LYS A 179 -12.87 0.66 -16.51
N ALA A 180 -13.20 -0.59 -16.17
CA ALA A 180 -14.58 -1.09 -16.27
C ALA A 180 -15.50 -0.46 -15.21
N ILE A 181 -14.94 -0.20 -14.02
CA ILE A 181 -15.64 0.44 -12.91
C ILE A 181 -14.86 1.71 -12.54
N SER A 182 -15.55 2.80 -12.20
CA SER A 182 -14.88 4.03 -11.81
C SER A 182 -14.13 3.86 -10.48
N LYS A 183 -13.04 4.60 -10.27
CA LYS A 183 -12.34 4.60 -8.97
C LYS A 183 -13.24 5.03 -7.80
N ILE A 184 -14.21 5.88 -8.07
CA ILE A 184 -15.22 6.31 -7.10
C ILE A 184 -16.09 5.12 -6.67
N ASP A 185 -16.57 4.33 -7.63
CA ASP A 185 -17.40 3.15 -7.32
C ASP A 185 -16.59 2.07 -6.59
N ILE A 186 -15.33 1.84 -6.98
CA ILE A 186 -14.41 0.93 -6.25
C ILE A 186 -14.29 1.35 -4.79
N VAL A 187 -14.03 2.63 -4.53
CA VAL A 187 -13.88 3.14 -3.16
C VAL A 187 -15.18 3.05 -2.38
N GLN A 188 -16.34 3.30 -3.03
CA GLN A 188 -17.64 3.14 -2.39
C GLN A 188 -17.92 1.68 -1.98
N ASP A 189 -17.62 0.73 -2.87
CA ASP A 189 -17.87 -0.68 -2.57
C ASP A 189 -16.98 -1.15 -1.41
N ILE A 190 -15.72 -0.70 -1.37
CA ILE A 190 -14.83 -0.96 -0.23
C ILE A 190 -15.36 -0.29 1.04
N ALA A 191 -15.84 0.95 0.96
CA ALA A 191 -16.36 1.68 2.12
C ALA A 191 -17.58 0.98 2.74
N LYS A 192 -18.50 0.43 1.94
CA LYS A 192 -19.67 -0.34 2.40
C LYS A 192 -19.31 -1.59 3.22
N GLU A 193 -18.11 -2.15 2.98
CA GLU A 193 -17.60 -3.32 3.71
C GLU A 193 -16.96 -2.93 5.06
N LEU A 194 -16.65 -1.64 5.28
CA LEU A 194 -16.02 -1.20 6.52
C LEU A 194 -17.02 -1.24 7.66
N PRO A 195 -16.73 -1.91 8.78
CA PRO A 195 -17.54 -1.78 9.98
C PRO A 195 -17.41 -0.37 10.58
N THR A 196 -18.44 0.06 11.28
CA THR A 196 -18.42 1.34 12.00
C THR A 196 -17.28 1.36 13.03
N PRO A 197 -16.43 2.39 13.03
CA PRO A 197 -15.31 2.48 13.99
C PRO A 197 -15.81 2.72 15.42
N PRO A 198 -15.05 2.26 16.44
CA PRO A 198 -15.45 2.37 17.84
C PRO A 198 -15.37 3.79 18.41
N VAL A 199 -14.77 4.72 17.70
CA VAL A 199 -14.57 6.13 18.08
C VAL A 199 -14.83 7.05 16.89
N GLN A 200 -15.00 8.36 17.14
CA GLN A 200 -15.07 9.36 16.07
C GLN A 200 -13.88 9.22 15.11
N SER A 201 -14.13 9.16 13.84
CA SER A 201 -13.14 8.75 12.83
C SER A 201 -13.28 9.51 11.53
N TYR A 202 -12.21 9.53 10.73
CA TYR A 202 -12.12 10.39 9.56
C TYR A 202 -11.72 9.63 8.29
N PHE A 203 -12.39 9.96 7.20
CA PHE A 203 -11.99 9.57 5.85
C PHE A 203 -11.11 10.66 5.25
N LEU A 204 -9.88 10.30 4.85
CA LEU A 204 -8.89 11.21 4.31
C LEU A 204 -8.62 10.92 2.82
N CYS A 205 -8.73 11.92 1.96
CA CYS A 205 -8.51 11.74 0.53
C CYS A 205 -7.95 13.00 -0.16
N ASP A 206 -7.46 12.81 -1.37
CA ASP A 206 -7.11 13.91 -2.25
C ASP A 206 -8.35 14.51 -2.92
N CYS A 207 -8.15 15.54 -3.74
CA CYS A 207 -9.23 16.25 -4.41
C CYS A 207 -9.97 15.43 -5.48
N TRP A 208 -9.45 14.28 -5.88
CA TRP A 208 -10.09 13.39 -6.85
C TRP A 208 -11.28 12.65 -6.24
N TYR A 209 -11.15 12.25 -4.97
CA TYR A 209 -12.16 11.44 -4.28
C TYR A 209 -13.21 12.27 -3.52
N VAL A 210 -13.09 13.60 -3.49
CA VAL A 210 -14.10 14.48 -2.86
C VAL A 210 -15.32 14.62 -3.76
N SER A 211 -16.34 13.82 -3.47
CA SER A 211 -17.67 13.88 -4.12
C SER A 211 -18.77 13.59 -3.09
N GLU A 212 -19.96 14.15 -3.30
CA GLU A 212 -21.14 13.90 -2.45
C GLU A 212 -21.36 12.40 -2.22
N LYS A 213 -21.27 11.62 -3.30
CA LYS A 213 -21.46 10.16 -3.29
C LYS A 213 -20.49 9.45 -2.33
N ILE A 214 -19.21 9.80 -2.35
CA ILE A 214 -18.19 9.25 -1.45
C ILE A 214 -18.42 9.71 -0.01
N ILE A 215 -18.63 11.02 0.18
CA ILE A 215 -18.86 11.62 1.49
C ILE A 215 -20.03 10.93 2.20
N ASN A 216 -21.16 10.77 1.53
CA ASN A 216 -22.34 10.13 2.09
C ASN A 216 -22.09 8.65 2.40
N THR A 217 -21.36 7.92 1.55
CA THR A 217 -21.04 6.51 1.81
C THR A 217 -20.19 6.37 3.08
N PHE A 218 -19.15 7.19 3.24
CA PHE A 218 -18.31 7.13 4.44
C PHE A 218 -19.05 7.64 5.69
N ALA A 219 -19.92 8.64 5.57
CA ALA A 219 -20.73 9.14 6.67
C ALA A 219 -21.65 8.04 7.24
N VAL A 220 -22.29 7.24 6.37
CA VAL A 220 -23.10 6.08 6.80
C VAL A 220 -22.28 5.05 7.57
N GLN A 221 -20.99 4.92 7.27
CA GLN A 221 -20.07 4.02 8.00
C GLN A 221 -19.44 4.67 9.24
N GLY A 222 -19.81 5.90 9.60
CA GLY A 222 -19.31 6.58 10.80
C GLY A 222 -17.98 7.32 10.61
N PHE A 223 -17.61 7.65 9.37
CA PHE A 223 -16.40 8.45 9.08
C PHE A 223 -16.77 9.83 8.57
N HIS A 224 -16.27 10.88 9.21
CA HIS A 224 -16.34 12.24 8.69
C HIS A 224 -15.26 12.48 7.63
N THR A 225 -15.60 13.12 6.53
CA THR A 225 -14.64 13.37 5.44
C THR A 225 -13.79 14.60 5.71
N ILE A 226 -12.47 14.46 5.60
CA ILE A 226 -11.51 15.57 5.44
C ILE A 226 -10.74 15.33 4.15
N GLY A 227 -10.89 16.22 3.17
CA GLY A 227 -10.30 16.02 1.84
C GLY A 227 -9.75 17.30 1.22
N ALA A 228 -8.75 17.20 0.36
CA ALA A 228 -8.34 18.34 -0.45
C ALA A 228 -9.41 18.74 -1.44
N LEU A 229 -9.49 20.02 -1.77
CA LEU A 229 -10.42 20.55 -2.76
C LEU A 229 -9.69 21.14 -3.97
N LYS A 230 -10.29 20.96 -5.15
CA LYS A 230 -9.91 21.73 -6.34
C LYS A 230 -10.34 23.19 -6.18
N THR A 231 -9.47 24.12 -6.52
CA THR A 231 -9.73 25.57 -6.36
C THR A 231 -10.80 26.14 -7.30
N ASN A 232 -11.30 25.36 -8.24
CA ASN A 232 -12.43 25.70 -9.11
C ASN A 232 -13.81 25.28 -8.57
N ARG A 233 -13.88 24.70 -7.37
CA ARG A 233 -15.14 24.37 -6.70
C ARG A 233 -15.96 25.62 -6.42
N LEU A 234 -17.28 25.45 -6.47
CA LEU A 234 -18.24 26.52 -6.24
C LEU A 234 -18.69 26.55 -4.79
N LEU A 235 -18.64 27.73 -4.19
CA LEU A 235 -19.13 28.05 -2.86
C LEU A 235 -20.31 29.02 -2.96
N TYR A 236 -21.03 29.21 -1.87
CA TYR A 236 -22.18 30.10 -1.81
C TYR A 236 -22.07 31.10 -0.63
N PRO A 237 -21.00 31.95 -0.59
CA PRO A 237 -20.89 32.97 0.46
C PRO A 237 -22.05 33.94 0.38
N SER A 238 -22.78 34.11 1.50
CA SER A 238 -23.98 34.96 1.58
C SER A 238 -25.01 34.67 0.47
N GLY A 239 -25.15 33.41 0.04
CA GLY A 239 -26.05 32.97 -1.00
C GLY A 239 -25.56 33.22 -2.44
N MET A 240 -24.43 33.88 -2.64
CA MET A 240 -23.87 34.18 -3.96
C MET A 240 -22.94 33.06 -4.46
N LYS A 241 -23.18 32.58 -5.67
CA LYS A 241 -22.34 31.57 -6.31
C LYS A 241 -20.98 32.13 -6.71
N LYS A 242 -19.89 31.58 -6.16
CA LYS A 242 -18.53 32.06 -6.42
C LYS A 242 -17.54 30.88 -6.47
N LYS A 243 -16.54 30.93 -7.33
CA LYS A 243 -15.46 29.94 -7.30
C LYS A 243 -14.58 30.16 -6.07
N LEU A 244 -14.07 29.06 -5.51
CA LEU A 244 -13.16 29.10 -4.37
C LEU A 244 -11.93 30.00 -4.65
N SER A 245 -11.34 29.89 -5.86
CA SER A 245 -10.18 30.71 -6.26
C SER A 245 -10.50 32.19 -6.35
N GLU A 246 -11.71 32.56 -6.76
CA GLU A 246 -12.17 33.95 -6.85
C GLU A 246 -12.37 34.54 -5.45
N LEU A 247 -13.08 33.80 -4.57
CA LEU A 247 -13.25 34.22 -3.18
C LEU A 247 -11.89 34.34 -2.45
N ALA A 248 -10.98 33.38 -2.66
CA ALA A 248 -9.64 33.42 -2.08
C ALA A 248 -8.84 34.66 -2.54
N ALA A 249 -8.95 35.05 -3.82
CA ALA A 249 -8.28 36.24 -4.35
C ALA A 249 -8.78 37.52 -3.70
N GLU A 250 -10.11 37.66 -3.53
CA GLU A 250 -10.72 38.80 -2.86
C GLU A 250 -10.32 38.90 -1.40
N LEU A 251 -10.34 37.78 -0.66
CA LEU A 251 -10.01 37.75 0.75
C LEU A 251 -8.51 38.00 1.00
N SER A 252 -7.63 37.53 0.09
CA SER A 252 -6.17 37.64 0.24
C SER A 252 -5.59 39.00 -0.08
N VAL A 253 -6.42 40.02 -0.36
CA VAL A 253 -5.97 41.43 -0.45
C VAL A 253 -5.36 41.91 0.87
N THR A 254 -5.78 41.34 2.00
CA THR A 254 -5.23 41.64 3.32
C THR A 254 -5.08 40.39 4.16
N HIS A 255 -4.01 40.30 4.97
CA HIS A 255 -3.82 39.23 5.96
C HIS A 255 -4.89 39.21 7.07
N LYS A 256 -5.57 40.33 7.32
CA LYS A 256 -6.55 40.44 8.43
C LYS A 256 -7.71 39.46 8.36
N ASN A 257 -7.97 38.91 7.16
CA ASN A 257 -9.01 37.91 6.96
C ASN A 257 -8.55 36.47 7.30
N PHE A 258 -7.28 36.27 7.59
CA PHE A 258 -6.66 34.95 7.77
C PHE A 258 -6.01 34.83 9.13
N ASP A 259 -6.20 33.68 9.75
CA ASP A 259 -5.49 33.30 10.98
C ASP A 259 -4.13 32.70 10.63
N LEU A 260 -3.12 33.00 11.43
CA LEU A 260 -1.82 32.36 11.33
C LEU A 260 -1.84 31.03 12.12
N VAL A 261 -1.71 29.92 11.42
CA VAL A 261 -1.80 28.56 11.95
C VAL A 261 -0.49 27.83 11.75
N THR A 262 0.00 27.15 12.78
CA THR A 262 1.22 26.30 12.68
C THR A 262 0.85 24.83 12.60
N VAL A 263 1.28 24.16 11.51
CA VAL A 263 1.08 22.73 11.29
C VAL A 263 2.43 22.08 11.07
N LYS A 264 2.81 21.08 11.86
CA LYS A 264 4.11 20.39 11.79
C LYS A 264 5.31 21.35 11.70
N GLY A 265 5.27 22.43 12.49
CA GLY A 265 6.36 23.42 12.55
C GLY A 265 6.45 24.38 11.34
N ARG A 266 5.40 24.45 10.51
CA ARG A 266 5.32 25.39 9.38
C ARG A 266 4.10 26.29 9.54
N ASN A 267 4.28 27.57 9.23
CA ASN A 267 3.22 28.56 9.34
C ASN A 267 2.43 28.70 8.04
N TYR A 268 1.11 28.84 8.20
CA TYR A 268 0.16 29.01 7.13
C TYR A 268 -0.84 30.10 7.49
N TYR A 269 -1.21 30.96 6.54
CA TYR A 269 -2.37 31.81 6.64
C TYR A 269 -3.60 31.03 6.21
N VAL A 270 -4.56 30.88 7.09
CA VAL A 270 -5.76 30.06 6.87
C VAL A 270 -7.03 30.87 7.08
N TYR A 271 -7.92 30.86 6.09
CA TYR A 271 -9.27 31.39 6.20
C TYR A 271 -10.25 30.21 6.32
N ARG A 272 -11.17 30.30 7.26
CA ARG A 272 -12.21 29.31 7.51
C ARG A 272 -13.53 29.82 6.95
N TYR A 273 -14.07 29.11 5.98
CA TYR A 273 -15.42 29.28 5.44
C TYR A 273 -16.31 28.18 5.98
N GLU A 274 -17.51 28.53 6.47
CA GLU A 274 -18.55 27.58 6.87
C GLU A 274 -19.78 27.81 5.99
N GLY A 275 -20.26 26.75 5.32
CA GLY A 275 -21.39 26.85 4.44
C GLY A 275 -21.45 25.74 3.40
N ASN A 276 -22.28 25.99 2.37
CA ASN A 276 -22.54 25.01 1.33
C ASN A 276 -21.55 25.13 0.17
N LEU A 277 -21.20 23.97 -0.40
CA LEU A 277 -20.56 23.82 -1.70
C LEU A 277 -21.57 23.21 -2.68
N ASN A 278 -21.24 23.26 -3.98
CA ASN A 278 -22.07 22.59 -4.98
C ASN A 278 -22.12 21.06 -4.71
N GLY A 279 -23.31 20.55 -4.35
CA GLY A 279 -23.56 19.16 -4.00
C GLY A 279 -23.10 18.73 -2.62
N ILE A 280 -22.68 19.65 -1.75
CA ILE A 280 -22.26 19.32 -0.36
C ILE A 280 -22.80 20.44 0.55
N GLU A 281 -23.58 20.05 1.53
CA GLU A 281 -24.17 20.98 2.50
C GLU A 281 -23.41 20.97 3.82
N ASN A 282 -23.43 22.10 4.51
CA ASN A 282 -22.98 22.24 5.89
C ASN A 282 -21.53 21.77 6.13
N ALA A 283 -20.59 22.33 5.36
CA ALA A 283 -19.19 21.97 5.41
C ALA A 283 -18.28 23.13 5.82
N ILE A 284 -17.12 22.79 6.36
CA ILE A 284 -16.01 23.73 6.53
C ILE A 284 -15.11 23.63 5.32
N VAL A 285 -14.72 24.78 4.79
CA VAL A 285 -13.68 24.89 3.76
C VAL A 285 -12.57 25.79 4.28
N LEU A 286 -11.35 25.24 4.35
CA LEU A 286 -10.16 25.99 4.70
C LEU A 286 -9.42 26.42 3.43
N PHE A 287 -9.14 27.72 3.33
CA PHE A 287 -8.22 28.29 2.33
C PHE A 287 -6.87 28.47 2.98
N SER A 288 -5.85 27.81 2.51
CA SER A 288 -4.54 27.79 3.14
C SER A 288 -3.45 28.28 2.18
N TYR A 289 -2.65 29.22 2.65
CA TYR A 289 -1.44 29.69 1.99
C TYR A 289 -0.23 29.48 2.88
N PRO A 290 0.90 28.94 2.38
CA PRO A 290 2.15 29.02 3.12
C PRO A 290 2.49 30.49 3.44
N GLU A 291 2.97 30.79 4.62
CA GLU A 291 3.29 32.16 5.07
C GLU A 291 4.11 32.92 4.05
N LYS A 292 5.19 32.33 3.52
CA LYS A 292 6.08 32.93 2.53
C LYS A 292 5.48 33.11 1.12
N ALA A 293 4.29 32.56 0.89
CA ALA A 293 3.62 32.57 -0.41
C ALA A 293 2.16 33.03 -0.32
N PHE A 294 1.85 33.85 0.69
CA PHE A 294 0.52 34.41 0.89
C PHE A 294 0.02 35.16 -0.35
N GLY A 295 -1.23 34.98 -0.71
CA GLY A 295 -1.89 35.61 -1.86
C GLY A 295 -1.44 35.13 -3.24
N LYS A 296 -0.44 34.24 -3.35
CA LYS A 296 -0.03 33.69 -4.65
C LYS A 296 -1.02 32.61 -5.10
N PRO A 297 -1.70 32.74 -6.27
CA PRO A 297 -2.75 31.80 -6.71
C PRO A 297 -2.28 30.34 -6.78
N LYS A 298 -1.04 30.09 -7.22
CA LYS A 298 -0.47 28.73 -7.30
C LYS A 298 -0.14 28.10 -5.93
N ALA A 299 -0.06 28.91 -4.88
CA ALA A 299 0.23 28.46 -3.53
C ALA A 299 -1.04 28.13 -2.73
N LEU A 300 -2.22 28.55 -3.20
CA LEU A 300 -3.49 28.24 -2.56
C LEU A 300 -3.71 26.74 -2.51
N ARG A 301 -4.03 26.26 -1.33
CA ARG A 301 -4.56 24.91 -1.07
C ARG A 301 -5.88 25.04 -0.36
N ALA A 302 -6.82 24.15 -0.66
CA ALA A 302 -8.12 24.16 0.00
C ALA A 302 -8.44 22.77 0.53
N PHE A 303 -9.09 22.72 1.69
CA PHE A 303 -9.48 21.50 2.38
C PHE A 303 -10.94 21.58 2.77
N LEU A 304 -11.66 20.48 2.55
CA LEU A 304 -13.01 20.25 3.03
C LEU A 304 -12.96 19.50 4.36
N CYS A 305 -13.83 19.87 5.29
CA CYS A 305 -14.14 19.05 6.46
C CYS A 305 -15.66 18.97 6.65
N MET A 306 -16.15 17.74 6.84
CA MET A 306 -17.57 17.49 7.11
C MET A 306 -17.90 17.47 8.62
N ASP A 307 -16.91 17.52 9.48
CA ASP A 307 -17.08 17.66 10.91
C ASP A 307 -16.93 19.13 11.31
N VAL A 308 -18.07 19.79 11.50
CA VAL A 308 -18.12 21.23 11.84
C VAL A 308 -17.67 21.53 13.26
N SER A 309 -17.52 20.52 14.12
CA SER A 309 -17.06 20.69 15.50
C SER A 309 -15.55 20.90 15.63
N LEU A 310 -14.77 20.51 14.59
CA LEU A 310 -13.31 20.61 14.60
C LEU A 310 -12.83 22.06 14.44
N SER A 311 -11.80 22.41 15.18
CA SER A 311 -11.04 23.65 14.97
C SER A 311 -10.22 23.58 13.68
N THR A 312 -9.77 24.72 13.19
CA THR A 312 -8.90 24.83 12.01
C THR A 312 -7.61 24.00 12.16
N ASN A 313 -7.00 24.02 13.34
CA ASN A 313 -5.78 23.25 13.63
C ASN A 313 -6.04 21.74 13.58
N GLU A 314 -7.10 21.26 14.23
CA GLU A 314 -7.46 19.84 14.24
C GLU A 314 -7.75 19.33 12.83
N ILE A 315 -8.44 20.10 11.99
CA ILE A 315 -8.69 19.72 10.57
C ILE A 315 -7.36 19.53 9.81
N LEU A 316 -6.44 20.48 9.95
CA LEU A 316 -5.16 20.43 9.25
C LEU A 316 -4.24 19.32 9.80
N ASP A 317 -4.18 19.14 11.11
CA ASP A 317 -3.40 18.07 11.75
C ASP A 317 -3.96 16.69 11.40
N ASN A 318 -5.27 16.51 11.35
CA ASN A 318 -5.91 15.28 10.89
C ASN A 318 -5.63 15.04 9.40
N TYR A 319 -5.69 16.07 8.55
CA TYR A 319 -5.41 15.91 7.12
C TYR A 319 -3.96 15.46 6.85
N VAL A 320 -2.99 15.89 7.65
CA VAL A 320 -1.59 15.45 7.54
C VAL A 320 -1.46 13.93 7.78
N CYS A 321 -2.38 13.31 8.53
CA CYS A 321 -2.43 11.87 8.71
C CYS A 321 -2.77 11.09 7.42
N ARG A 322 -3.01 11.77 6.28
CA ARG A 322 -3.10 11.16 4.94
C ARG A 322 -1.73 10.69 4.41
N TRP A 323 -0.64 11.36 4.80
CA TRP A 323 0.69 11.11 4.25
C TRP A 323 1.20 9.65 4.30
N PRO A 324 0.86 8.83 5.30
CA PRO A 324 1.29 7.43 5.36
C PRO A 324 1.00 6.58 4.12
N ILE A 325 -0.02 6.89 3.30
CA ILE A 325 -0.30 6.15 2.07
C ILE A 325 0.81 6.36 1.01
N GLU A 326 1.40 7.55 0.94
CA GLU A 326 2.52 7.87 0.06
C GLU A 326 3.78 7.08 0.48
N VAL A 327 3.97 6.94 1.81
CA VAL A 327 5.06 6.13 2.38
C VAL A 327 4.86 4.66 2.05
N PHE A 328 3.64 4.14 2.19
CA PHE A 328 3.27 2.77 1.81
C PHE A 328 3.58 2.50 0.33
N PHE A 329 3.19 3.39 -0.60
CA PHE A 329 3.49 3.22 -2.02
C PHE A 329 4.98 3.15 -2.29
N ARG A 330 5.77 4.01 -1.63
CA ARG A 330 7.23 4.01 -1.76
C ARG A 330 7.82 2.70 -1.24
N GLN A 331 7.44 2.24 -0.06
CA GLN A 331 7.89 0.97 0.53
C GLN A 331 7.57 -0.22 -0.38
N CYS A 332 6.36 -0.27 -0.93
CA CYS A 332 5.97 -1.33 -1.86
C CYS A 332 6.77 -1.30 -3.17
N LYS A 333 7.11 -0.12 -3.71
CA LYS A 333 7.95 0.01 -4.90
C LYS A 333 9.40 -0.38 -4.61
N ASP A 334 9.96 0.11 -3.52
CA ASP A 334 11.37 -0.04 -3.21
C ASP A 334 11.73 -1.46 -2.72
N LYS A 335 10.84 -2.11 -1.96
CA LYS A 335 11.13 -3.38 -1.29
C LYS A 335 10.28 -4.56 -1.77
N LEU A 336 9.06 -4.32 -2.23
CA LEU A 336 8.08 -5.36 -2.54
C LEU A 336 7.76 -5.46 -4.04
N ALA A 337 8.58 -4.85 -4.89
CA ALA A 337 8.49 -4.90 -6.35
C ALA A 337 7.11 -4.50 -6.92
N LEU A 338 6.42 -3.51 -6.33
CA LEU A 338 5.10 -3.05 -6.79
C LEU A 338 5.10 -2.62 -8.27
N ASP A 339 6.19 -2.10 -8.79
CA ASP A 339 6.29 -1.64 -10.18
C ASP A 339 7.30 -2.42 -11.04
N SER A 340 8.13 -3.29 -10.44
CA SER A 340 9.14 -4.08 -11.15
C SER A 340 8.68 -5.50 -11.54
N TYR A 341 7.59 -6.02 -10.97
CA TYR A 341 7.09 -7.37 -11.31
C TYR A 341 6.87 -7.58 -12.82
N GLN A 342 7.05 -8.83 -13.29
CA GLN A 342 6.93 -9.22 -14.69
C GLN A 342 5.77 -10.20 -14.93
N ILE A 343 4.61 -9.89 -14.37
CA ILE A 343 3.36 -10.64 -14.56
C ILE A 343 2.51 -9.89 -15.60
N ARG A 344 1.88 -10.61 -16.53
CA ARG A 344 1.10 -10.01 -17.63
C ARG A 344 -0.41 -10.19 -17.47
N SER A 345 -0.88 -11.25 -16.79
CA SER A 345 -2.31 -11.49 -16.58
C SER A 345 -2.86 -10.64 -15.45
N ALA A 346 -4.04 -10.08 -15.61
CA ALA A 346 -4.74 -9.30 -14.60
C ALA A 346 -4.96 -10.09 -13.31
N GLN A 347 -5.34 -11.38 -13.42
CA GLN A 347 -5.52 -12.26 -12.27
C GLN A 347 -4.20 -12.47 -11.51
N GLY A 348 -3.09 -12.71 -12.23
CA GLY A 348 -1.78 -12.87 -11.61
C GLY A 348 -1.31 -11.63 -10.89
N ILE A 349 -1.61 -10.45 -11.44
CA ILE A 349 -1.28 -9.15 -10.83
C ILE A 349 -2.09 -8.93 -9.55
N ARG A 350 -3.41 -9.18 -9.56
CA ARG A 350 -4.26 -9.08 -8.36
C ARG A 350 -3.76 -9.99 -7.24
N ARG A 351 -3.43 -11.23 -7.56
CA ARG A 351 -2.89 -12.22 -6.60
C ARG A 351 -1.52 -11.80 -6.07
N TYR A 352 -0.65 -11.32 -6.95
CA TYR A 352 0.65 -10.82 -6.53
C TYR A 352 0.54 -9.63 -5.59
N TRP A 353 -0.33 -8.65 -5.90
CA TRP A 353 -0.56 -7.51 -5.04
C TRP A 353 -1.21 -7.87 -3.70
N LEU A 354 -2.04 -8.90 -3.66
CA LEU A 354 -2.57 -9.44 -2.42
C LEU A 354 -1.45 -10.05 -1.55
N ILE A 355 -0.57 -10.87 -2.15
CA ILE A 355 0.59 -11.45 -1.46
C ILE A 355 1.56 -10.36 -0.99
N MET A 356 1.78 -9.34 -1.81
CA MET A 356 2.58 -8.15 -1.46
C MET A 356 1.97 -7.40 -0.26
N SER A 357 0.65 -7.19 -0.25
CA SER A 357 -0.04 -6.57 0.89
C SER A 357 0.08 -7.40 2.16
N PHE A 358 0.03 -8.73 2.05
CA PHE A 358 0.28 -9.63 3.16
C PHE A 358 1.74 -9.55 3.65
N ALA A 359 2.72 -9.47 2.74
CA ALA A 359 4.12 -9.25 3.11
C ALA A 359 4.31 -7.91 3.84
N HIS A 360 3.68 -6.84 3.35
CA HIS A 360 3.71 -5.55 4.04
C HIS A 360 3.09 -5.62 5.45
N TYR A 361 1.94 -6.28 5.58
CA TYR A 361 1.30 -6.53 6.86
C TYR A 361 2.25 -7.25 7.83
N MET A 362 2.92 -8.32 7.39
CA MET A 362 3.89 -9.05 8.21
C MET A 362 5.02 -8.14 8.71
N CYS A 363 5.52 -7.22 7.88
CA CYS A 363 6.56 -6.26 8.27
C CYS A 363 6.11 -5.31 9.38
N VAL A 364 4.85 -4.88 9.36
CA VAL A 364 4.31 -3.92 10.35
C VAL A 364 3.88 -4.61 11.64
N VAL A 365 3.39 -5.86 11.55
CA VAL A 365 2.79 -6.60 12.68
C VAL A 365 3.63 -7.84 13.04
N GLU A 366 4.92 -7.76 12.81
CA GLU A 366 5.84 -8.86 13.08
C GLU A 366 5.82 -9.24 14.57
N THR A 367 5.82 -10.55 14.86
CA THR A 367 5.84 -11.14 16.24
C THR A 367 4.69 -10.70 17.17
N GLY A 368 3.62 -10.09 16.63
CA GLY A 368 2.49 -9.61 17.43
C GLY A 368 2.69 -8.22 18.05
N GLU A 369 3.82 -7.59 17.78
CA GLU A 369 4.09 -6.20 18.13
C GLU A 369 4.11 -5.35 16.85
N VAL A 370 3.54 -4.14 16.93
CA VAL A 370 3.58 -3.19 15.82
C VAL A 370 4.95 -2.52 15.77
N CYS A 371 5.58 -2.56 14.60
CA CYS A 371 6.86 -1.90 14.38
C CYS A 371 6.88 -1.13 13.04
N PRO A 372 7.84 -0.18 12.84
CA PRO A 372 8.04 0.45 11.54
C PRO A 372 8.33 -0.59 10.44
N PHE A 373 7.76 -0.39 9.25
CA PHE A 373 7.91 -1.32 8.12
C PHE A 373 9.36 -1.72 7.85
N GLU A 374 10.29 -0.77 7.78
CA GLU A 374 11.73 -1.05 7.49
C GLU A 374 12.35 -1.97 8.56
N THR A 375 12.02 -1.73 9.83
CA THR A 375 12.47 -2.57 10.94
C THR A 375 11.95 -3.99 10.79
N GLY A 376 10.65 -4.16 10.56
CA GLY A 376 10.05 -5.48 10.35
C GLY A 376 10.56 -6.17 9.10
N TYR A 377 10.73 -5.44 7.98
CA TYR A 377 11.29 -6.00 6.76
C TYR A 377 12.70 -6.58 6.99
N HIS A 378 13.59 -5.82 7.63
CA HIS A 378 14.94 -6.30 7.94
C HIS A 378 14.94 -7.49 8.91
N LYS A 379 14.15 -7.44 9.98
CA LYS A 379 14.00 -8.57 10.91
C LYS A 379 13.57 -9.85 10.20
N ILE A 380 12.54 -9.78 9.35
CA ILE A 380 12.04 -10.95 8.60
C ILE A 380 13.14 -11.46 7.63
N SER A 381 13.81 -10.55 6.94
CA SER A 381 14.92 -10.90 6.04
C SER A 381 16.04 -11.62 6.78
N ASP A 382 16.42 -11.14 7.95
CA ASP A 382 17.47 -11.75 8.79
C ASP A 382 17.04 -13.12 9.31
N ILE A 383 15.79 -13.28 9.75
CA ILE A 383 15.23 -14.57 10.17
C ILE A 383 15.31 -15.58 9.01
N ILE A 384 14.83 -15.21 7.82
CA ILE A 384 14.85 -16.10 6.65
C ILE A 384 16.28 -16.43 6.24
N GLN A 385 17.20 -15.47 6.31
CA GLN A 385 18.62 -15.70 6.02
C GLN A 385 19.26 -16.65 7.05
N MET A 386 18.90 -16.52 8.32
CA MET A 386 19.37 -17.42 9.38
C MET A 386 18.82 -18.84 9.20
N GLU A 387 17.52 -18.99 8.89
CA GLU A 387 16.90 -20.28 8.56
C GLU A 387 17.62 -20.95 7.38
N LYS A 388 18.08 -20.16 6.40
CA LYS A 388 18.90 -20.63 5.28
C LYS A 388 20.24 -21.19 5.75
N TYR A 389 20.95 -20.46 6.57
CA TYR A 389 22.23 -20.93 7.09
C TYR A 389 22.08 -22.20 7.93
N LEU A 390 21.03 -22.29 8.75
CA LEU A 390 20.74 -23.49 9.54
C LEU A 390 20.47 -24.70 8.65
N THR A 391 19.67 -24.52 7.58
CA THR A 391 19.39 -25.60 6.62
C THR A 391 20.67 -26.07 5.91
N LEU A 392 21.50 -25.14 5.45
CA LEU A 392 22.78 -25.47 4.83
C LEU A 392 23.72 -26.22 5.78
N TYR A 393 23.79 -25.77 7.03
CA TYR A 393 24.60 -26.40 8.06
C TYR A 393 24.12 -27.83 8.38
N GLN A 394 22.81 -28.04 8.49
CA GLN A 394 22.21 -29.35 8.70
C GLN A 394 22.51 -30.28 7.52
N CYS A 395 22.28 -29.85 6.28
CA CYS A 395 22.63 -30.61 5.08
C CYS A 395 24.12 -30.99 5.05
N ALA A 396 25.00 -30.03 5.40
CA ALA A 396 26.44 -30.29 5.42
C ALA A 396 26.83 -31.32 6.48
N ARG A 397 26.14 -31.35 7.63
CA ARG A 397 26.39 -32.38 8.70
C ARG A 397 25.92 -33.76 8.31
N GLU A 398 24.88 -33.86 7.48
CA GLU A 398 24.28 -35.14 7.06
C GLU A 398 25.01 -35.75 5.86
N CYS A 399 25.87 -34.97 5.16
CA CYS A 399 26.64 -35.44 4.01
C CYS A 399 28.03 -35.91 4.42
N ASN A 400 28.47 -37.06 3.86
CA ASN A 400 29.77 -37.64 4.14
C ASN A 400 30.93 -36.88 3.49
N ASP A 401 30.66 -36.19 2.38
CA ASP A 401 31.66 -35.46 1.61
C ASP A 401 31.03 -34.23 0.95
N PHE A 402 31.90 -33.37 0.41
CA PHE A 402 31.50 -32.12 -0.19
C PHE A 402 30.68 -32.29 -1.48
N ASP A 403 30.98 -33.30 -2.30
CA ASP A 403 30.26 -33.57 -3.55
C ASP A 403 28.81 -34.03 -3.26
N SER A 404 28.62 -34.82 -2.22
CA SER A 404 27.31 -35.22 -1.71
C SER A 404 26.52 -34.02 -1.21
N PHE A 405 27.15 -33.13 -0.43
CA PHE A 405 26.51 -31.86 0.00
C PHE A 405 26.08 -30.99 -1.20
N VAL A 406 26.96 -30.80 -2.20
CA VAL A 406 26.64 -30.02 -3.39
C VAL A 406 25.44 -30.60 -4.14
N LYS A 407 25.31 -31.95 -4.21
CA LYS A 407 24.15 -32.58 -4.88
C LYS A 407 22.82 -32.32 -4.14
N VAL A 408 22.87 -32.21 -2.80
CA VAL A 408 21.68 -31.99 -1.97
C VAL A 408 21.24 -30.51 -2.07
N VAL A 409 22.19 -29.58 -2.15
CA VAL A 409 21.89 -28.12 -2.11
C VAL A 409 21.83 -27.46 -3.50
N ALA A 410 22.17 -28.16 -4.57
CA ALA A 410 22.10 -27.69 -5.95
C ALA A 410 20.76 -28.02 -6.62
#